data_80ca02e020ca5ceb8ce48f4954b64d1e
#
_entry.id   80ca02e020ca5ceb8ce48f4954b64d1e
#
_cell.length_a   1.000
_cell.length_b   1.000
_cell.length_c   1.000
_cell.angle_alpha   90.00
_cell.angle_beta   90.00
_cell.angle_gamma   90.00
#
_symmetry.space_group_name_H-M   'P 1'
#
loop_
_entity.id
_entity.type
_entity.pdbx_description
1 polymer ?
#
loop_
_entity_poly.entity_id
_entity_poly.type
_entity_poly.pdbx_seq_one_letter_code
_entity_poly.pdbx_strand_id
1 'polypeptide(L)'
;ALPVLDLLVEPDEITLVVAMNGESLSDKEIARRTEFSDDQLSLLLNSAFSRSIINRKKSHNAWIYTQATFQERLVHVVKFGAWNDIPASIRRALDLRSLTRYIDENRLRLEQKKEHDPHNDAVLLLHECEEMIENARNIVIQPCDCRRFGQHCNRPVDVCFVFDEEAEDLLARGKGQVFTKEQAITLVRQADKKGLIHTGDAEWQTNGLRALCNCCACDCYPFRAADSLQSKGTWPKSRYLAVVDRTRCTYCGTCVKRCHFDAFIKLPETVTVQGKKRQRVAYDPDKCWGCGLCASSCKPGSISMKKLQVATPPGVCEPD
;
A
#
# COMPACT_ATOMS: atom_id res chain seq x y z
N ALA A 1 8.94 20.27 -22.31
CA ALA A 1 7.70 19.46 -22.23
C ALA A 1 8.08 18.05 -21.82
N LEU A 2 7.40 17.47 -20.84
CA LEU A 2 7.57 16.07 -20.50
C LEU A 2 7.09 15.24 -21.71
N PRO A 3 7.92 14.32 -22.24
CA PRO A 3 7.57 13.52 -23.43
C PRO A 3 6.36 12.59 -23.26
N VAL A 4 5.62 12.74 -22.16
CA VAL A 4 4.46 11.92 -21.78
C VAL A 4 3.26 12.78 -21.35
N LEU A 5 3.30 14.10 -21.54
CA LEU A 5 2.21 14.97 -21.11
C LEU A 5 0.88 14.54 -21.75
N ASP A 6 0.90 14.24 -23.03
CA ASP A 6 -0.30 13.81 -23.80
C ASP A 6 -0.88 12.47 -23.31
N LEU A 7 -0.09 11.64 -22.59
CA LEU A 7 -0.58 10.42 -21.96
C LEU A 7 -1.19 10.68 -20.57
N LEU A 8 -0.86 11.81 -19.97
CA LEU A 8 -1.35 12.18 -18.65
C LEU A 8 -2.61 13.04 -18.71
N VAL A 9 -2.70 13.98 -19.65
CA VAL A 9 -3.79 14.97 -19.74
C VAL A 9 -4.19 15.19 -21.19
N GLU A 10 -5.47 15.50 -21.40
CA GLU A 10 -6.05 15.88 -22.69
C GLU A 10 -6.14 17.41 -22.81
N PRO A 11 -6.24 18.00 -24.02
CA PRO A 11 -6.29 19.45 -24.20
C PRO A 11 -7.38 20.14 -23.37
N ASP A 12 -8.60 19.59 -23.36
CA ASP A 12 -9.72 20.17 -22.61
C ASP A 12 -9.51 20.05 -21.09
N GLU A 13 -8.83 18.99 -20.63
CA GLU A 13 -8.44 18.84 -19.22
C GLU A 13 -7.42 19.89 -18.81
N ILE A 14 -6.49 20.28 -19.70
CA ILE A 14 -5.56 21.39 -19.47
C ILE A 14 -6.33 22.68 -19.31
N THR A 15 -7.27 22.97 -20.21
CA THR A 15 -8.11 24.15 -20.14
C THR A 15 -8.89 24.19 -18.82
N LEU A 16 -9.48 23.08 -18.42
CA LEU A 16 -10.19 22.94 -17.13
C LEU A 16 -9.26 23.26 -15.94
N VAL A 17 -8.09 22.63 -15.88
CA VAL A 17 -7.14 22.80 -14.78
C VAL A 17 -6.63 24.26 -14.70
N VAL A 18 -6.33 24.88 -15.84
CA VAL A 18 -5.92 26.29 -15.91
C VAL A 18 -7.04 27.21 -15.41
N ALA A 19 -8.29 26.96 -15.83
CA ALA A 19 -9.44 27.77 -15.40
C ALA A 19 -9.71 27.64 -13.89
N MET A 20 -9.45 26.46 -13.30
CA MET A 20 -9.58 26.24 -11.86
C MET A 20 -8.49 26.97 -11.04
N ASN A 21 -7.30 27.16 -11.57
CA ASN A 21 -6.19 27.92 -10.95
C ASN A 21 -5.90 27.53 -9.48
N GLY A 22 -6.01 26.24 -9.14
CA GLY A 22 -5.79 25.73 -7.77
C GLY A 22 -6.94 25.98 -6.78
N GLU A 23 -8.03 26.58 -7.22
CA GLU A 23 -9.19 26.87 -6.39
C GLU A 23 -10.17 25.70 -6.33
N SER A 24 -10.98 25.67 -5.27
CA SER A 24 -12.12 24.76 -5.13
C SER A 24 -13.37 25.44 -5.69
N LEU A 25 -13.92 24.92 -6.77
CA LEU A 25 -14.98 25.59 -7.54
C LEU A 25 -16.18 24.65 -7.76
N SER A 26 -17.36 25.26 -7.83
CA SER A 26 -18.57 24.59 -8.33
C SER A 26 -18.58 24.52 -9.87
N ASP A 27 -19.43 23.68 -10.43
CA ASP A 27 -19.68 23.59 -11.86
C ASP A 27 -20.02 24.96 -12.50
N LYS A 28 -20.87 25.75 -11.82
CA LYS A 28 -21.26 27.10 -12.27
C LYS A 28 -20.11 28.09 -12.28
N GLU A 29 -19.20 27.99 -11.33
CA GLU A 29 -17.99 28.84 -11.28
C GLU A 29 -17.01 28.46 -12.37
N ILE A 30 -16.83 27.17 -12.64
CA ILE A 30 -16.00 26.67 -13.75
C ILE A 30 -16.60 27.12 -15.10
N ALA A 31 -17.92 26.97 -15.28
CA ALA A 31 -18.63 27.42 -16.51
C ALA A 31 -18.37 28.91 -16.83
N ARG A 32 -18.29 29.78 -15.81
CA ARG A 32 -17.99 31.22 -16.01
C ARG A 32 -16.56 31.51 -16.43
N ARG A 33 -15.65 30.56 -16.20
CA ARG A 33 -14.21 30.70 -16.48
C ARG A 33 -13.76 29.99 -17.75
N THR A 34 -14.69 29.26 -18.39
CA THR A 34 -14.41 28.46 -19.60
C THR A 34 -15.44 28.81 -20.69
N GLU A 35 -15.10 28.46 -21.93
CA GLU A 35 -16.01 28.63 -23.07
C GLU A 35 -16.82 27.37 -23.41
N PHE A 36 -16.78 26.35 -22.53
CA PHE A 36 -17.54 25.10 -22.73
C PHE A 36 -19.03 25.33 -22.55
N SER A 37 -19.84 24.72 -23.41
CA SER A 37 -21.28 24.63 -23.17
C SER A 37 -21.56 23.77 -21.92
N ASP A 38 -22.75 23.90 -21.33
CA ASP A 38 -23.14 23.13 -20.14
C ASP A 38 -23.02 21.63 -20.36
N ASP A 39 -23.38 21.12 -21.54
CA ASP A 39 -23.25 19.70 -21.88
C ASP A 39 -21.78 19.28 -22.00
N GLN A 40 -20.94 20.07 -22.68
CA GLN A 40 -19.52 19.82 -22.82
C GLN A 40 -18.83 19.83 -21.45
N LEU A 41 -19.13 20.81 -20.61
CA LEU A 41 -18.55 20.90 -19.25
C LEU A 41 -18.98 19.71 -18.39
N SER A 42 -20.24 19.31 -18.44
CA SER A 42 -20.72 18.13 -17.69
C SER A 42 -19.99 16.85 -18.09
N LEU A 43 -19.80 16.61 -19.38
CA LEU A 43 -19.06 15.46 -19.89
C LEU A 43 -17.57 15.54 -19.48
N LEU A 44 -16.94 16.72 -19.60
CA LEU A 44 -15.56 16.95 -19.24
C LEU A 44 -15.32 16.73 -17.73
N LEU A 45 -16.17 17.26 -16.85
CA LEU A 45 -16.07 17.10 -15.40
C LEU A 45 -16.16 15.61 -14.99
N ASN A 46 -17.08 14.85 -15.61
CA ASN A 46 -17.21 13.42 -15.35
C ASN A 46 -15.98 12.63 -15.85
N SER A 47 -15.51 12.92 -17.05
CA SER A 47 -14.30 12.31 -17.60
C SER A 47 -13.06 12.65 -16.75
N ALA A 48 -12.85 13.93 -16.47
CA ALA A 48 -11.72 14.42 -15.66
C ALA A 48 -11.71 13.82 -14.24
N PHE A 49 -12.88 13.64 -13.62
CA PHE A 49 -13.01 12.94 -12.34
C PHE A 49 -12.65 11.47 -12.48
N SER A 50 -13.20 10.76 -13.47
CA SER A 50 -12.89 9.34 -13.72
C SER A 50 -11.40 9.10 -14.00
N ARG A 51 -10.71 10.07 -14.57
CA ARG A 51 -9.27 10.03 -14.91
C ARG A 51 -8.36 10.56 -13.82
N SER A 52 -8.91 11.01 -12.68
CA SER A 52 -8.16 11.66 -11.58
C SER A 52 -7.36 12.89 -12.02
N ILE A 53 -7.98 13.71 -12.85
CA ILE A 53 -7.55 15.09 -13.17
C ILE A 53 -8.07 16.05 -12.11
N ILE A 54 -9.30 15.77 -11.65
CA ILE A 54 -9.97 16.50 -10.58
C ILE A 54 -10.50 15.54 -9.53
N ASN A 55 -10.67 16.05 -8.33
CA ASN A 55 -11.44 15.44 -7.24
C ASN A 55 -12.78 16.16 -7.13
N ARG A 56 -13.79 15.52 -6.53
CA ARG A 56 -15.08 16.16 -6.26
C ARG A 56 -15.60 15.77 -4.88
N LYS A 57 -16.22 16.72 -4.21
CA LYS A 57 -16.88 16.50 -2.92
C LYS A 57 -18.26 17.15 -2.96
N LYS A 58 -19.27 16.46 -2.44
CA LYS A 58 -20.61 17.04 -2.31
C LYS A 58 -20.63 18.01 -1.13
N SER A 59 -21.05 19.26 -1.40
CA SER A 59 -21.24 20.29 -0.38
C SER A 59 -22.66 20.83 -0.52
N HIS A 60 -23.50 20.62 0.50
CA HIS A 60 -24.94 20.91 0.45
C HIS A 60 -25.58 20.21 -0.76
N ASN A 61 -26.08 20.93 -1.73
CA ASN A 61 -26.70 20.39 -2.94
C ASN A 61 -25.85 20.56 -4.22
N ALA A 62 -24.56 20.91 -4.10
CA ALA A 62 -23.67 21.13 -5.23
C ALA A 62 -22.42 20.25 -5.13
N TRP A 63 -21.83 19.91 -6.27
CA TRP A 63 -20.50 19.36 -6.34
C TRP A 63 -19.49 20.50 -6.30
N ILE A 64 -18.45 20.32 -5.47
CA ILE A 64 -17.27 21.18 -5.44
C ILE A 64 -16.11 20.35 -5.99
N TYR A 65 -15.43 20.91 -6.96
CA TYR A 65 -14.32 20.29 -7.67
C TYR A 65 -13.00 20.91 -7.21
N THR A 66 -11.98 20.08 -7.05
CA THR A 66 -10.60 20.49 -6.75
C THR A 66 -9.65 19.83 -7.73
N GLN A 67 -8.55 20.48 -8.03
CA GLN A 67 -7.50 19.87 -8.87
C GLN A 67 -6.88 18.69 -8.17
N ALA A 68 -6.68 17.59 -8.88
CA ALA A 68 -5.81 16.51 -8.41
C ALA A 68 -4.35 16.91 -8.56
N THR A 69 -3.51 16.38 -7.69
CA THR A 69 -2.06 16.56 -7.81
C THR A 69 -1.50 15.76 -8.98
N PHE A 70 -0.33 16.18 -9.48
CA PHE A 70 0.40 15.39 -10.47
C PHE A 70 0.61 13.94 -10.04
N GLN A 71 0.87 13.73 -8.76
CA GLN A 71 1.10 12.37 -8.23
C GLN A 71 -0.16 11.52 -8.24
N GLU A 72 -1.33 12.07 -7.86
CA GLU A 72 -2.61 11.36 -7.95
C GLU A 72 -2.90 10.95 -9.39
N ARG A 73 -2.71 11.88 -10.34
CA ARG A 73 -2.87 11.57 -11.76
C ARG A 73 -1.90 10.51 -12.26
N LEU A 74 -0.62 10.60 -11.88
CA LEU A 74 0.38 9.63 -12.26
C LEU A 74 0.06 8.23 -11.70
N VAL A 75 -0.32 8.14 -10.43
CA VAL A 75 -0.76 6.88 -9.78
C VAL A 75 -1.97 6.29 -10.52
N HIS A 76 -2.93 7.13 -10.94
CA HIS A 76 -4.07 6.67 -11.73
C HIS A 76 -3.63 6.06 -13.07
N VAL A 77 -2.72 6.71 -13.80
CA VAL A 77 -2.19 6.18 -15.07
C VAL A 77 -1.44 4.86 -14.85
N VAL A 78 -0.67 4.77 -13.77
CA VAL A 78 0.02 3.53 -13.40
C VAL A 78 -0.96 2.41 -13.09
N LYS A 79 -2.01 2.68 -12.33
CA LYS A 79 -3.01 1.67 -11.94
C LYS A 79 -3.96 1.27 -13.07
N PHE A 80 -4.47 2.24 -13.81
CA PHE A 80 -5.63 2.05 -14.68
C PHE A 80 -5.43 2.50 -16.13
N GLY A 81 -4.30 3.16 -16.42
CA GLY A 81 -3.99 3.69 -17.74
C GLY A 81 -2.97 2.84 -18.50
N ALA A 82 -2.48 3.43 -19.59
CA ALA A 82 -1.53 2.84 -20.53
C ALA A 82 -0.07 2.93 -20.04
N TRP A 83 0.18 2.60 -18.78
CA TRP A 83 1.52 2.70 -18.17
C TRP A 83 2.60 1.95 -18.95
N ASN A 84 2.27 0.78 -19.48
CA ASN A 84 3.23 -0.05 -20.20
C ASN A 84 3.58 0.50 -21.59
N ASP A 85 2.76 1.41 -22.14
CA ASP A 85 3.02 2.05 -23.44
C ASP A 85 4.04 3.19 -23.30
N ILE A 86 4.29 3.65 -22.08
CA ILE A 86 5.33 4.63 -21.78
C ILE A 86 6.71 3.97 -21.91
N PRO A 87 7.67 4.59 -22.59
CA PRO A 87 9.02 4.04 -22.72
C PRO A 87 9.66 3.70 -21.38
N ALA A 88 10.34 2.55 -21.30
CA ALA A 88 10.89 2.02 -20.04
C ALA A 88 11.86 2.99 -19.33
N SER A 89 12.62 3.81 -20.08
CA SER A 89 13.51 4.83 -19.53
C SER A 89 12.73 5.92 -18.78
N ILE A 90 11.58 6.34 -19.33
CA ILE A 90 10.72 7.36 -18.73
C ILE A 90 10.01 6.76 -17.51
N ARG A 91 9.50 5.52 -17.61
CA ARG A 91 8.89 4.84 -16.46
C ARG A 91 9.84 4.75 -15.27
N ARG A 92 11.11 4.38 -15.51
CA ARG A 92 12.14 4.36 -14.45
C ARG A 92 12.40 5.74 -13.85
N ALA A 93 12.45 6.79 -14.68
CA ALA A 93 12.62 8.15 -14.18
C ALA A 93 11.43 8.61 -13.32
N LEU A 94 10.20 8.27 -13.71
CA LEU A 94 8.99 8.57 -12.95
C LEU A 94 8.89 7.76 -11.65
N ASP A 95 9.28 6.48 -11.65
CA ASP A 95 9.37 5.66 -10.43
C ASP A 95 10.38 6.26 -9.45
N LEU A 96 11.59 6.58 -9.92
CA LEU A 96 12.62 7.19 -9.08
C LEU A 96 12.16 8.53 -8.49
N ARG A 97 11.57 9.41 -9.30
CA ARG A 97 11.03 10.70 -8.84
C ARG A 97 9.94 10.50 -7.78
N SER A 98 9.01 9.60 -8.02
CA SER A 98 7.92 9.32 -7.07
C SER A 98 8.45 8.70 -5.77
N LEU A 99 9.43 7.80 -5.85
CA LEU A 99 10.09 7.24 -4.67
C LEU A 99 10.86 8.30 -3.88
N THR A 100 11.65 9.15 -4.57
CA THR A 100 12.41 10.23 -3.91
C THR A 100 11.47 11.16 -3.15
N ARG A 101 10.39 11.62 -3.81
CA ARG A 101 9.37 12.44 -3.14
C ARG A 101 8.78 11.74 -1.92
N TYR A 102 8.45 10.45 -2.06
CA TYR A 102 7.88 9.66 -0.96
C TYR A 102 8.86 9.51 0.21
N ILE A 103 10.16 9.33 -0.06
CA ILE A 103 11.21 9.30 0.97
C ILE A 103 11.31 10.66 1.68
N ASP A 104 11.33 11.76 0.94
CA ASP A 104 11.47 13.11 1.52
C ASP A 104 10.27 13.49 2.39
N GLU A 105 9.05 13.18 1.95
CA GLU A 105 7.83 13.40 2.74
C GLU A 105 7.85 12.60 4.05
N ASN A 106 8.28 11.34 4.00
CA ASN A 106 8.33 10.51 5.20
C ASN A 106 9.52 10.85 6.10
N ARG A 107 10.65 11.32 5.56
CA ARG A 107 11.74 11.88 6.36
C ARG A 107 11.26 13.04 7.21
N LEU A 108 10.56 14.01 6.61
CA LEU A 108 9.99 15.15 7.34
C LEU A 108 8.99 14.73 8.42
N ARG A 109 8.15 13.72 8.15
CA ARG A 109 7.21 13.17 9.15
C ARG A 109 7.95 12.53 10.32
N LEU A 110 8.98 11.73 10.07
CA LEU A 110 9.81 11.10 11.10
C LEU A 110 10.52 12.14 11.96
N GLU A 111 11.14 13.16 11.35
CA GLU A 111 11.83 14.24 12.05
C GLU A 111 10.87 15.07 12.93
N GLN A 112 9.67 15.35 12.43
CA GLN A 112 8.65 16.13 13.14
C GLN A 112 7.80 15.29 14.10
N LYS A 113 8.04 13.98 14.19
CA LYS A 113 7.23 13.02 14.98
C LYS A 113 5.74 13.11 14.66
N LYS A 114 5.39 13.46 13.42
CA LYS A 114 4.01 13.49 12.94
C LYS A 114 3.52 12.07 12.64
N GLU A 115 2.24 11.85 12.79
CA GLU A 115 1.61 10.61 12.37
C GLU A 115 1.82 10.37 10.87
N HIS A 116 2.08 9.12 10.53
CA HIS A 116 2.21 8.68 9.14
C HIS A 116 0.82 8.48 8.53
N ASP A 117 0.79 8.42 7.19
CA ASP A 117 -0.43 8.04 6.50
C ASP A 117 -0.88 6.65 6.97
N PRO A 118 -2.09 6.50 7.54
CA PRO A 118 -2.58 5.23 8.07
C PRO A 118 -2.64 4.12 7.03
N HIS A 119 -2.62 4.44 5.74
CA HIS A 119 -2.66 3.47 4.65
C HIS A 119 -1.57 2.38 4.74
N ASN A 120 -0.37 2.72 5.23
CA ASN A 120 0.75 1.79 5.38
C ASN A 120 1.47 1.96 6.73
N ASP A 121 0.74 2.32 7.76
CA ASP A 121 1.32 2.66 9.06
C ASP A 121 2.04 1.46 9.71
N ALA A 122 1.49 0.27 9.58
CA ALA A 122 2.02 -0.92 10.25
C ALA A 122 2.06 -2.16 9.37
N VAL A 123 2.96 -3.07 9.73
CA VAL A 123 2.97 -4.46 9.24
C VAL A 123 1.93 -5.26 10.02
N LEU A 124 1.07 -5.95 9.28
CA LEU A 124 -0.05 -6.73 9.80
C LEU A 124 0.18 -8.24 9.68
N LEU A 125 -0.41 -9.01 10.58
CA LEU A 125 -0.50 -10.46 10.44
C LEU A 125 -1.76 -10.85 9.64
N LEU A 126 -1.73 -12.03 9.03
CA LEU A 126 -2.83 -12.51 8.19
C LEU A 126 -4.20 -12.47 8.89
N HIS A 127 -4.28 -12.89 10.17
CA HIS A 127 -5.55 -12.88 10.91
C HIS A 127 -6.09 -11.46 11.13
N GLU A 128 -5.22 -10.45 11.31
CA GLU A 128 -5.63 -9.05 11.43
C GLU A 128 -6.22 -8.54 10.10
N CYS A 129 -5.65 -8.99 8.98
CA CYS A 129 -6.19 -8.68 7.65
C CYS A 129 -7.55 -9.32 7.42
N GLU A 130 -7.73 -10.56 7.88
CA GLU A 130 -9.02 -11.26 7.82
C GLU A 130 -10.07 -10.53 8.66
N GLU A 131 -9.70 -10.06 9.86
CA GLU A 131 -10.57 -9.25 10.72
C GLU A 131 -10.98 -7.92 10.06
N MET A 132 -10.04 -7.21 9.41
CA MET A 132 -10.36 -6.01 8.63
C MET A 132 -11.38 -6.29 7.53
N ILE A 133 -11.18 -7.37 6.77
CA ILE A 133 -12.09 -7.78 5.68
C ILE A 133 -13.49 -8.12 6.21
N GLU A 134 -13.57 -8.83 7.34
CA GLU A 134 -14.87 -9.20 7.96
C GLU A 134 -15.66 -7.97 8.46
N ASN A 135 -14.97 -6.90 8.84
CA ASN A 135 -15.60 -5.68 9.34
C ASN A 135 -15.88 -4.64 8.24
N ALA A 136 -15.35 -4.82 7.04
CA ALA A 136 -15.58 -3.89 5.93
C ALA A 136 -17.03 -3.94 5.43
N ARG A 137 -17.59 -2.77 5.08
CA ARG A 137 -18.90 -2.62 4.41
C ARG A 137 -18.77 -2.81 2.91
N ASN A 138 -17.77 -2.15 2.33
CA ASN A 138 -17.46 -2.20 0.91
C ASN A 138 -16.01 -2.65 0.72
N ILE A 139 -15.79 -3.57 -0.21
CA ILE A 139 -14.46 -4.11 -0.52
C ILE A 139 -14.22 -4.00 -2.00
N VAL A 140 -13.19 -3.26 -2.37
CA VAL A 140 -12.78 -3.10 -3.77
C VAL A 140 -11.31 -3.44 -3.92
N ILE A 141 -11.00 -4.20 -4.96
CA ILE A 141 -9.63 -4.56 -5.33
C ILE A 141 -9.14 -3.63 -6.42
N GLN A 142 -7.90 -3.18 -6.26
CA GLN A 142 -7.20 -2.36 -7.24
C GLN A 142 -5.77 -2.86 -7.49
N PRO A 143 -5.18 -2.50 -8.63
CA PRO A 143 -3.78 -2.81 -8.90
C PRO A 143 -2.83 -2.13 -7.91
N CYS A 144 -1.78 -2.84 -7.52
CA CYS A 144 -0.68 -2.31 -6.73
C CYS A 144 0.15 -1.32 -7.57
N ASP A 145 0.09 -0.04 -7.26
CA ASP A 145 0.86 1.00 -7.94
C ASP A 145 2.37 0.83 -7.75
N CYS A 146 2.85 0.61 -6.53
CA CYS A 146 4.28 0.42 -6.25
C CYS A 146 4.89 -0.67 -7.15
N ARG A 147 4.19 -1.80 -7.31
CA ARG A 147 4.65 -2.92 -8.14
C ARG A 147 4.54 -2.63 -9.62
N ARG A 148 3.53 -1.86 -10.03
CA ARG A 148 3.41 -1.41 -11.43
C ARG A 148 4.45 -0.33 -11.78
N PHE A 149 4.83 0.52 -10.83
CA PHE A 149 5.93 1.47 -10.99
C PHE A 149 7.28 0.77 -11.13
N GLY A 150 7.67 -0.02 -10.11
CA GLY A 150 9.01 -0.57 -9.98
C GLY A 150 9.30 -1.73 -10.94
N GLN A 151 8.37 -2.66 -11.09
CA GLN A 151 8.49 -3.85 -11.97
C GLN A 151 9.74 -4.71 -11.69
N HIS A 152 10.21 -4.74 -10.42
CA HIS A 152 11.40 -5.54 -10.04
C HIS A 152 11.05 -7.01 -9.73
N CYS A 153 9.77 -7.37 -9.71
CA CYS A 153 9.33 -8.74 -9.47
C CYS A 153 8.07 -9.12 -10.25
N ASN A 154 7.85 -10.44 -10.43
CA ASN A 154 6.67 -11.00 -11.11
C ASN A 154 5.54 -11.38 -10.12
N ARG A 155 5.42 -10.68 -8.99
CA ARG A 155 4.35 -10.96 -8.01
C ARG A 155 3.02 -10.40 -8.50
N PRO A 156 1.87 -10.95 -8.01
CA PRO A 156 0.55 -10.47 -8.42
C PRO A 156 0.39 -8.96 -8.20
N VAL A 157 -0.26 -8.30 -9.13
CA VAL A 157 -0.52 -6.86 -9.10
C VAL A 157 -1.90 -6.56 -8.52
N ASP A 158 -2.95 -7.30 -8.91
CA ASP A 158 -4.33 -7.04 -8.51
C ASP A 158 -4.62 -7.65 -7.14
N VAL A 159 -4.07 -7.04 -6.10
CA VAL A 159 -4.07 -7.56 -4.73
C VAL A 159 -4.19 -6.49 -3.64
N CYS A 160 -4.31 -5.22 -4.00
CA CYS A 160 -4.47 -4.15 -3.01
C CYS A 160 -5.97 -3.90 -2.76
N PHE A 161 -6.35 -3.83 -1.50
CA PHE A 161 -7.72 -3.58 -1.08
C PHE A 161 -7.91 -2.11 -0.73
N VAL A 162 -9.05 -1.58 -1.07
CA VAL A 162 -9.60 -0.36 -0.50
C VAL A 162 -10.98 -0.66 0.07
N PHE A 163 -11.31 0.02 1.15
CA PHE A 163 -12.52 -0.24 1.92
C PHE A 163 -13.39 1.00 2.04
N ASP A 164 -14.66 0.78 2.28
CA ASP A 164 -15.67 1.75 2.69
C ASP A 164 -15.67 3.03 1.83
N GLU A 165 -15.36 4.20 2.39
CA GLU A 165 -15.42 5.48 1.66
C GLU A 165 -14.40 5.54 0.51
N GLU A 166 -13.21 4.99 0.68
CA GLU A 166 -12.22 4.94 -0.41
C GLU A 166 -12.64 3.98 -1.52
N ALA A 167 -13.32 2.89 -1.18
CA ALA A 167 -13.93 1.98 -2.15
C ALA A 167 -15.05 2.68 -2.94
N GLU A 168 -15.90 3.45 -2.27
CA GLU A 168 -16.97 4.23 -2.89
C GLU A 168 -16.42 5.28 -3.87
N ASP A 169 -15.37 6.03 -3.49
CA ASP A 169 -14.74 7.00 -4.39
C ASP A 169 -14.14 6.31 -5.62
N LEU A 170 -13.45 5.19 -5.42
CA LEU A 170 -12.85 4.45 -6.52
C LEU A 170 -13.91 3.91 -7.50
N LEU A 171 -15.02 3.39 -6.98
CA LEU A 171 -16.16 2.93 -7.78
C LEU A 171 -16.86 4.10 -8.50
N ALA A 172 -17.00 5.25 -7.85
CA ALA A 172 -17.56 6.45 -8.47
C ALA A 172 -16.72 6.93 -9.66
N ARG A 173 -15.41 6.64 -9.67
CA ARG A 173 -14.53 6.87 -10.82
C ARG A 173 -14.65 5.78 -11.91
N GLY A 174 -15.47 4.75 -11.72
CA GLY A 174 -15.59 3.59 -12.61
C GLY A 174 -14.37 2.69 -12.58
N LYS A 175 -13.68 2.59 -11.44
CA LYS A 175 -12.43 1.82 -11.26
C LYS A 175 -12.55 0.80 -10.14
N GLY A 176 -11.64 -0.18 -10.17
CA GLY A 176 -11.59 -1.25 -9.20
C GLY A 176 -12.59 -2.38 -9.47
N GLN A 177 -12.52 -3.42 -8.69
CA GLN A 177 -13.39 -4.60 -8.75
C GLN A 177 -13.98 -4.87 -7.38
N VAL A 178 -15.32 -4.92 -7.30
CA VAL A 178 -16.04 -5.25 -6.06
C VAL A 178 -15.82 -6.72 -5.72
N PHE A 179 -15.52 -7.00 -4.47
CA PHE A 179 -15.36 -8.36 -3.93
C PHE A 179 -16.35 -8.61 -2.79
N THR A 180 -16.81 -9.88 -2.66
CA THR A 180 -17.43 -10.33 -1.42
C THR A 180 -16.37 -10.57 -0.36
N LYS A 181 -16.76 -10.69 0.91
CA LYS A 181 -15.85 -11.03 2.02
C LYS A 181 -15.12 -12.35 1.79
N GLU A 182 -15.81 -13.36 1.30
CA GLU A 182 -15.24 -14.69 1.00
C GLU A 182 -14.19 -14.62 -0.12
N GLN A 183 -14.47 -13.84 -1.16
CA GLN A 183 -13.51 -13.61 -2.24
C GLN A 183 -12.27 -12.87 -1.72
N ALA A 184 -12.48 -11.84 -0.89
CA ALA A 184 -11.43 -11.04 -0.29
C ALA A 184 -10.54 -11.86 0.67
N ILE A 185 -11.14 -12.67 1.55
CA ILE A 185 -10.42 -13.62 2.41
C ILE A 185 -9.59 -14.61 1.58
N THR A 186 -10.19 -15.14 0.51
CA THR A 186 -9.47 -16.03 -0.39
C THR A 186 -8.27 -15.35 -1.02
N LEU A 187 -8.42 -14.10 -1.49
CA LEU A 187 -7.35 -13.33 -2.11
C LEU A 187 -6.22 -13.01 -1.14
N VAL A 188 -6.53 -12.56 0.09
CA VAL A 188 -5.49 -12.23 1.08
C VAL A 188 -4.70 -13.47 1.52
N ARG A 189 -5.36 -14.62 1.68
CA ARG A 189 -4.71 -15.91 1.93
C ARG A 189 -3.82 -16.35 0.78
N GLN A 190 -4.23 -16.12 -0.46
CA GLN A 190 -3.40 -16.39 -1.64
C GLN A 190 -2.20 -15.45 -1.70
N ALA A 191 -2.37 -14.16 -1.36
CA ALA A 191 -1.29 -13.19 -1.26
C ALA A 191 -0.26 -13.61 -0.20
N ASP A 192 -0.71 -14.04 1.00
CA ASP A 192 0.17 -14.61 2.02
C ASP A 192 0.93 -15.82 1.45
N LYS A 193 0.26 -16.81 0.87
CA LYS A 193 0.91 -18.00 0.29
C LYS A 193 1.96 -17.63 -0.75
N LYS A 194 1.77 -16.58 -1.53
CA LYS A 194 2.74 -16.06 -2.51
C LYS A 194 3.85 -15.22 -1.87
N GLY A 195 3.83 -15.04 -0.55
CA GLY A 195 4.85 -14.32 0.18
C GLY A 195 4.72 -12.81 0.11
N LEU A 196 3.51 -12.29 0.01
CA LEU A 196 3.26 -10.86 0.14
C LEU A 196 3.10 -10.48 1.61
N ILE A 197 3.66 -9.35 1.97
CA ILE A 197 3.64 -8.78 3.32
C ILE A 197 2.39 -7.91 3.42
N HIS A 198 1.62 -8.07 4.48
CA HIS A 198 0.44 -7.26 4.70
C HIS A 198 0.79 -5.98 5.43
N THR A 199 0.27 -4.83 4.96
CA THR A 199 0.41 -3.53 5.63
C THR A 199 -0.92 -2.78 5.58
N GLY A 200 -1.18 -1.98 6.61
CA GLY A 200 -2.40 -1.19 6.75
C GLY A 200 -2.36 -0.35 8.01
N ASP A 201 -3.51 0.20 8.39
CA ASP A 201 -3.69 0.90 9.65
C ASP A 201 -3.84 -0.12 10.80
N ALA A 202 -2.96 -0.05 11.79
CA ALA A 202 -3.03 -0.90 12.97
C ALA A 202 -4.18 -0.54 13.92
N GLU A 203 -4.67 0.68 13.83
CA GLU A 203 -5.71 1.24 14.68
C GLU A 203 -7.01 1.52 13.90
N TRP A 204 -7.26 0.72 12.87
CA TRP A 204 -8.39 0.87 11.96
C TRP A 204 -9.75 0.88 12.67
N GLN A 205 -9.86 0.23 13.86
CA GLN A 205 -11.09 0.22 14.64
C GLN A 205 -11.45 1.66 15.10
N THR A 206 -10.45 2.51 15.33
CA THR A 206 -10.62 3.92 15.72
C THR A 206 -10.65 4.84 14.51
N ASN A 207 -9.77 4.61 13.54
CA ASN A 207 -9.55 5.50 12.41
C ASN A 207 -10.48 5.22 11.22
N GLY A 208 -11.20 4.09 11.24
CA GLY A 208 -11.99 3.57 10.11
C GLY A 208 -11.14 2.75 9.12
N LEU A 209 -11.83 1.88 8.41
CA LEU A 209 -11.21 1.04 7.38
C LEU A 209 -10.96 1.87 6.11
N ARG A 210 -9.71 1.87 5.62
CA ARG A 210 -9.32 2.59 4.41
C ARG A 210 -8.68 1.67 3.37
N ALA A 211 -7.57 1.03 3.70
CA ALA A 211 -6.84 0.17 2.77
C ALA A 211 -6.09 -0.95 3.47
N LEU A 212 -5.86 -2.03 2.70
CA LEU A 212 -4.99 -3.14 3.07
C LEU A 212 -4.11 -3.46 1.87
N CYS A 213 -2.81 -3.30 2.04
CA CYS A 213 -1.84 -3.58 1.00
C CYS A 213 -1.23 -4.98 1.14
N ASN A 214 -0.90 -5.58 0.00
CA ASN A 214 -0.16 -6.85 -0.09
C ASN A 214 1.19 -6.59 -0.77
N CYS A 215 2.19 -6.31 0.03
CA CYS A 215 3.46 -5.71 -0.34
C CYS A 215 4.55 -6.73 -0.66
N CYS A 216 5.58 -6.28 -1.36
CA CYS A 216 6.85 -6.99 -1.50
C CYS A 216 8.00 -6.05 -1.12
N ALA A 217 9.10 -6.58 -0.61
CA ALA A 217 10.25 -5.75 -0.21
C ALA A 217 10.93 -5.06 -1.39
N CYS A 218 10.78 -5.59 -2.63
CA CYS A 218 11.48 -5.09 -3.81
C CYS A 218 10.84 -3.84 -4.45
N ASP A 219 9.50 -3.73 -4.45
CA ASP A 219 8.80 -2.64 -5.15
C ASP A 219 8.07 -1.68 -4.21
N CYS A 220 7.65 -2.17 -3.03
CA CYS A 220 6.82 -1.38 -2.11
C CYS A 220 7.55 -0.12 -1.63
N TYR A 221 6.97 1.05 -1.86
CA TYR A 221 7.56 2.33 -1.49
C TYR A 221 7.80 2.46 0.02
N PRO A 222 6.86 2.08 0.91
CA PRO A 222 7.13 2.05 2.35
C PRO A 222 8.39 1.27 2.74
N PHE A 223 8.60 0.07 2.22
CA PHE A 223 9.80 -0.73 2.55
C PHE A 223 11.07 -0.17 1.93
N ARG A 224 11.02 0.30 0.67
CA ARG A 224 12.15 0.97 0.00
C ARG A 224 12.54 2.28 0.72
N ALA A 225 11.54 3.06 1.15
CA ALA A 225 11.77 4.27 1.92
C ALA A 225 12.31 3.97 3.32
N ALA A 226 11.75 2.99 4.01
CA ALA A 226 12.22 2.59 5.34
C ALA A 226 13.68 2.09 5.32
N ASP A 227 14.08 1.39 4.26
CA ASP A 227 15.47 1.00 4.06
C ASP A 227 16.38 2.21 3.87
N SER A 228 15.98 3.14 2.99
CA SER A 228 16.72 4.39 2.74
C SER A 228 16.81 5.30 3.98
N LEU A 229 15.76 5.35 4.79
CA LEU A 229 15.67 6.19 5.99
C LEU A 229 16.17 5.49 7.26
N GLN A 230 16.53 4.21 7.17
CA GLN A 230 16.89 3.37 8.31
C GLN A 230 15.81 3.40 9.41
N SER A 231 14.54 3.48 9.00
CA SER A 231 13.37 3.65 9.87
C SER A 231 12.69 2.34 10.27
N LYS A 232 13.35 1.21 10.09
CA LYS A 232 12.82 -0.10 10.45
C LYS A 232 12.26 -0.12 11.88
N GLY A 233 11.04 -0.60 12.02
CA GLY A 233 10.35 -0.70 13.31
C GLY A 233 9.64 0.58 13.73
N THR A 234 10.09 1.75 13.28
CA THR A 234 9.42 3.03 13.52
C THR A 234 8.33 3.26 12.49
N TRP A 235 8.66 3.07 11.21
CA TRP A 235 7.70 3.15 10.13
C TRP A 235 8.19 2.37 8.89
N PRO A 236 7.35 1.51 8.29
CA PRO A 236 6.12 0.97 8.87
C PRO A 236 6.36 0.30 10.23
N LYS A 237 5.43 0.45 11.17
CA LYS A 237 5.57 -0.08 12.53
C LYS A 237 5.69 -1.60 12.51
N SER A 238 6.73 -2.13 13.17
CA SER A 238 6.90 -3.55 13.42
C SER A 238 6.28 -3.88 14.78
N ARG A 239 5.14 -4.56 14.79
CA ARG A 239 4.35 -4.82 16.01
C ARG A 239 4.56 -6.21 16.61
N TYR A 240 5.26 -7.06 15.89
CA TYR A 240 5.52 -8.46 16.26
C TYR A 240 6.97 -8.86 16.00
N LEU A 241 7.40 -9.90 16.70
CA LEU A 241 8.65 -10.63 16.40
C LEU A 241 8.36 -12.13 16.27
N ALA A 242 9.11 -12.81 15.41
CA ALA A 242 9.07 -14.25 15.33
C ALA A 242 9.76 -14.87 16.56
N VAL A 243 9.15 -15.90 17.13
CA VAL A 243 9.74 -16.73 18.19
C VAL A 243 9.89 -18.14 17.67
N VAL A 244 11.07 -18.73 17.84
CA VAL A 244 11.41 -20.04 17.27
C VAL A 244 11.55 -21.08 18.38
N ASP A 245 10.65 -22.05 18.40
CA ASP A 245 10.79 -23.27 19.19
C ASP A 245 11.69 -24.26 18.46
N ARG A 246 12.92 -24.38 18.93
CA ARG A 246 13.93 -25.27 18.33
C ARG A 246 13.62 -26.74 18.53
N THR A 247 12.84 -27.11 19.54
CA THR A 247 12.49 -28.51 19.82
C THR A 247 11.55 -29.09 18.75
N ARG A 248 10.72 -28.22 18.14
CA ARG A 248 9.77 -28.56 17.06
C ARG A 248 10.37 -28.36 15.67
N CYS A 249 11.52 -27.68 15.56
CA CYS A 249 12.08 -27.28 14.28
C CYS A 249 12.66 -28.48 13.51
N THR A 250 12.18 -28.70 12.29
CA THR A 250 12.71 -29.74 11.38
C THR A 250 13.81 -29.24 10.44
N TYR A 251 14.23 -28.01 10.58
CA TYR A 251 15.24 -27.35 9.73
C TYR A 251 14.96 -27.46 8.21
N CYS A 252 13.70 -27.44 7.82
CA CYS A 252 13.27 -27.56 6.42
C CYS A 252 13.65 -26.35 5.56
N GLY A 253 13.98 -25.20 6.18
CA GLY A 253 14.40 -23.98 5.49
C GLY A 253 13.25 -23.19 4.85
N THR A 254 11.99 -23.51 5.13
CA THR A 254 10.83 -22.76 4.59
C THR A 254 10.87 -21.31 5.06
N CYS A 255 11.19 -21.05 6.33
CA CYS A 255 11.29 -19.70 6.88
C CYS A 255 12.36 -18.85 6.16
N VAL A 256 13.47 -19.45 5.74
CA VAL A 256 14.52 -18.76 4.95
C VAL A 256 13.98 -18.34 3.60
N LYS A 257 13.25 -19.21 2.90
CA LYS A 257 12.65 -18.90 1.58
C LYS A 257 11.54 -17.86 1.65
N ARG A 258 10.91 -17.74 2.82
CA ARG A 258 9.75 -16.84 3.03
C ARG A 258 10.17 -15.47 3.56
N CYS A 259 11.36 -15.37 4.15
CA CYS A 259 11.85 -14.11 4.71
C CYS A 259 12.39 -13.20 3.60
N HIS A 260 11.86 -11.99 3.52
CA HIS A 260 12.32 -10.95 2.59
C HIS A 260 13.48 -10.11 3.13
N PHE A 261 13.82 -10.28 4.40
CA PHE A 261 14.68 -9.38 5.15
C PHE A 261 15.90 -10.08 5.73
N ASP A 262 16.18 -11.31 5.29
CA ASP A 262 17.31 -12.14 5.77
C ASP A 262 17.36 -12.32 7.29
N ALA A 263 16.20 -12.21 7.96
CA ALA A 263 16.10 -12.54 9.38
C ALA A 263 16.27 -14.06 9.64
N PHE A 264 15.99 -14.89 8.64
CA PHE A 264 16.27 -16.32 8.65
C PHE A 264 17.29 -16.65 7.56
N ILE A 265 18.41 -17.25 7.93
CA ILE A 265 19.46 -17.66 7.01
C ILE A 265 19.86 -19.13 7.23
N LYS A 266 20.33 -19.80 6.20
CA LYS A 266 20.96 -21.11 6.32
C LYS A 266 22.43 -20.94 6.70
N LEU A 267 22.87 -21.73 7.66
CA LEU A 267 24.27 -21.80 8.04
C LEU A 267 24.98 -22.98 7.33
N PRO A 268 26.33 -22.95 7.20
CA PRO A 268 27.09 -24.07 6.67
C PRO A 268 26.95 -25.35 7.51
N GLU A 269 26.77 -25.19 8.81
CA GLU A 269 26.66 -26.30 9.76
C GLU A 269 25.38 -27.10 9.51
N THR A 270 25.51 -28.39 9.77
CA THR A 270 24.41 -29.35 9.60
C THR A 270 23.97 -29.95 10.92
N VAL A 271 22.74 -30.37 10.97
CA VAL A 271 22.10 -31.08 12.07
C VAL A 271 21.33 -32.28 11.53
N THR A 272 21.31 -33.39 12.24
CA THR A 272 20.50 -34.55 11.88
C THR A 272 19.18 -34.48 12.63
N VAL A 273 18.07 -34.42 11.85
CA VAL A 273 16.71 -34.40 12.39
C VAL A 273 15.89 -35.45 11.65
N GLN A 274 15.24 -36.34 12.41
CA GLN A 274 14.45 -37.45 11.88
C GLN A 274 15.25 -38.28 10.85
N GLY A 275 16.51 -38.57 11.13
CA GLY A 275 17.41 -39.34 10.27
C GLY A 275 17.88 -38.62 8.99
N LYS A 276 17.52 -37.34 8.80
CA LYS A 276 17.92 -36.54 7.63
C LYS A 276 18.92 -35.45 8.03
N LYS A 277 20.02 -35.36 7.29
CA LYS A 277 21.00 -34.27 7.42
C LYS A 277 20.40 -32.99 6.82
N ARG A 278 20.36 -31.90 7.60
CA ARG A 278 19.78 -30.60 7.24
C ARG A 278 20.75 -29.48 7.58
N GLN A 279 20.76 -28.41 6.80
CA GLN A 279 21.48 -27.19 7.18
C GLN A 279 20.81 -26.52 8.38
N ARG A 280 21.60 -26.05 9.31
CA ARG A 280 21.13 -25.23 10.42
C ARG A 280 20.51 -23.94 9.88
N VAL A 281 19.49 -23.44 10.58
CA VAL A 281 18.85 -22.16 10.29
C VAL A 281 19.07 -21.23 11.46
N ALA A 282 19.74 -20.10 11.23
CA ALA A 282 19.85 -19.02 12.18
C ALA A 282 18.64 -18.07 12.06
N TYR A 283 18.36 -17.38 13.15
CA TYR A 283 17.36 -16.32 13.22
C TYR A 283 17.96 -15.09 13.88
N ASP A 284 17.85 -13.97 13.20
CA ASP A 284 18.27 -12.65 13.64
C ASP A 284 17.02 -11.79 13.91
N PRO A 285 16.66 -11.54 15.17
CA PRO A 285 15.49 -10.73 15.51
C PRO A 285 15.62 -9.27 15.06
N ASP A 286 16.86 -8.73 14.97
CA ASP A 286 17.08 -7.35 14.58
C ASP A 286 16.74 -7.10 13.11
N LYS A 287 16.71 -8.13 12.28
CA LYS A 287 16.24 -8.07 10.88
C LYS A 287 14.77 -8.38 10.72
N CYS A 288 14.10 -8.87 11.76
CA CYS A 288 12.70 -9.27 11.66
C CYS A 288 11.76 -8.05 11.57
N TRP A 289 10.86 -8.06 10.60
CA TRP A 289 9.80 -7.05 10.42
C TRP A 289 8.44 -7.47 11.01
N GLY A 290 8.37 -8.63 11.63
CA GLY A 290 7.15 -9.08 12.28
C GLY A 290 6.00 -9.45 11.32
N CYS A 291 6.28 -9.71 10.04
CA CYS A 291 5.25 -9.90 9.00
C CYS A 291 4.53 -11.25 9.03
N GLY A 292 4.97 -12.20 9.84
CA GLY A 292 4.29 -13.49 10.03
C GLY A 292 4.47 -14.53 8.92
N LEU A 293 5.04 -14.19 7.75
CA LEU A 293 5.17 -15.11 6.61
C LEU A 293 5.91 -16.42 6.93
N CYS A 294 6.88 -16.36 7.82
CA CYS A 294 7.60 -17.54 8.30
C CYS A 294 6.73 -18.41 9.22
N ALA A 295 5.88 -17.80 10.03
CA ALA A 295 4.98 -18.49 10.96
C ALA A 295 3.82 -19.15 10.21
N SER A 296 3.14 -18.43 9.31
CA SER A 296 2.01 -18.96 8.51
C SER A 296 2.41 -20.15 7.64
N SER A 297 3.69 -20.25 7.24
CA SER A 297 4.20 -21.34 6.41
C SER A 297 4.95 -22.44 7.19
N CYS A 298 5.09 -22.34 8.51
CA CYS A 298 5.81 -23.29 9.33
C CYS A 298 4.96 -24.53 9.63
N LYS A 299 5.05 -25.57 8.79
CA LYS A 299 4.28 -26.81 8.96
C LYS A 299 4.40 -27.46 10.35
N PRO A 300 5.60 -27.59 10.96
CA PRO A 300 5.71 -28.14 12.32
C PRO A 300 5.24 -27.17 13.41
N GLY A 301 4.83 -25.94 13.07
CA GLY A 301 4.41 -24.93 14.04
C GLY A 301 5.51 -24.51 15.01
N SER A 302 6.78 -24.56 14.57
CA SER A 302 7.93 -24.15 15.40
C SER A 302 8.16 -22.64 15.42
N ILE A 303 7.43 -21.86 14.64
CA ILE A 303 7.51 -20.40 14.63
C ILE A 303 6.15 -19.84 15.00
N SER A 304 6.14 -18.98 16.02
CA SER A 304 5.00 -18.17 16.42
C SER A 304 5.34 -16.68 16.36
N MET A 305 4.33 -15.83 16.41
CA MET A 305 4.51 -14.37 16.44
C MET A 305 4.18 -13.86 17.83
N LYS A 306 5.16 -13.17 18.46
CA LYS A 306 4.98 -12.50 19.75
C LYS A 306 4.76 -11.02 19.52
N LYS A 307 3.67 -10.45 20.07
CA LYS A 307 3.41 -9.00 20.04
C LYS A 307 4.49 -8.30 20.85
N LEU A 308 5.05 -7.23 20.29
CA LEU A 308 5.97 -6.35 21.00
C LEU A 308 5.16 -5.51 22.00
N GLN A 309 5.66 -5.39 23.20
CA GLN A 309 5.12 -4.40 24.13
C GLN A 309 5.50 -3.02 23.59
N VAL A 310 4.50 -2.21 23.26
CA VAL A 310 4.74 -0.79 23.01
C VAL A 310 5.19 -0.23 24.35
N ALA A 311 6.39 0.34 24.41
CA ALA A 311 6.81 1.09 25.58
C ALA A 311 5.80 2.23 25.76
N THR A 312 4.97 2.16 26.80
CA THR A 312 4.07 3.25 27.16
C THR A 312 4.96 4.47 27.42
N PRO A 313 4.69 5.64 26.82
CA PRO A 313 5.46 6.83 27.13
C PRO A 313 5.39 7.05 28.64
N PRO A 314 6.52 7.40 29.31
CA PRO A 314 6.50 7.66 30.74
C PRO A 314 5.55 8.82 31.02
N GLY A 315 4.42 8.57 31.70
CA GLY A 315 3.50 9.61 32.15
C GLY A 315 2.00 9.32 32.08
N VAL A 316 1.57 8.15 31.59
CA VAL A 316 0.13 7.76 31.69
C VAL A 316 0.01 6.73 32.80
N CYS A 317 -0.38 7.18 34.02
CA CYS A 317 -0.85 6.28 35.05
C CYS A 317 -2.20 5.70 34.60
N GLU A 318 -2.33 4.39 34.56
CA GLU A 318 -3.63 3.74 34.46
C GLU A 318 -4.47 4.17 35.68
N PRO A 319 -5.74 4.56 35.52
CA PRO A 319 -6.63 4.75 36.66
C PRO A 319 -6.93 3.37 37.26
N ASP A 320 -6.81 3.29 38.58
CA ASP A 320 -7.18 2.14 39.44
C ASP A 320 -8.63 1.71 39.25
#